data_9c412f7bb205248585ee1c05745afdd0
#
_entry.id   9c412f7bb205248585ee1c05745afdd0
#
_cell.length_a   1.000
_cell.length_b   1.000
_cell.length_c   1.000
_cell.angle_alpha   90.00
_cell.angle_beta   90.00
_cell.angle_gamma   90.00
#
_symmetry.space_group_name_H-M   'P 1'
#
loop_
_entity.id
_entity.type
_entity.pdbx_description
1 polymer ?
#
loop_
_entity_poly.entity_id
_entity_poly.type
_entity_poly.pdbx_seq_one_letter_code
_entity_poly.pdbx_strand_id
1 'polypeptide(L)'
;MIILEGALSVKAALQYQRRSVEKVCIDQTKAMTPDFSYIQRQCEKAKVPFEKVSPSFIAELTVAKSHGGLIALCGSRIAQPETELIGLKKPLVLLIEGVEDPFNLGQIFRTAAIAGVDGIVMASRDLHTAETTLMRSSGGLFDALPLVLSKDLAQTVQTLQAGGYRFAAAYREADAIDYLDYDFTQKVLLGIGGEMRGLSANVLALRDDSVKITYPTSIKVALNAVSATAVLTFEALRQRRTKPL
;
A
#
# COMPACT_ATOMS: atom_id res chain seq x y z
N MET A 1 3.65 13.93 14.81
CA MET A 1 4.99 13.72 14.22
C MET A 1 5.22 12.23 14.08
N ILE A 2 5.65 11.78 12.91
CA ILE A 2 5.93 10.38 12.59
C ILE A 2 7.45 10.19 12.50
N ILE A 3 7.97 9.15 13.14
CA ILE A 3 9.37 8.75 13.01
C ILE A 3 9.47 7.61 12.00
N LEU A 4 10.10 7.88 10.86
CA LEU A 4 10.42 6.85 9.89
C LEU A 4 11.81 6.29 10.16
N GLU A 5 11.91 4.98 10.22
CA GLU A 5 13.11 4.26 10.61
C GLU A 5 13.74 3.54 9.42
N GLY A 6 15.05 3.73 9.26
CA GLY A 6 15.86 3.01 8.27
C GLY A 6 15.85 3.58 6.87
N ALA A 7 16.87 3.20 6.08
CA ALA A 7 17.15 3.81 4.79
C ALA A 7 16.01 3.65 3.76
N LEU A 8 15.31 2.51 3.74
CA LEU A 8 14.22 2.28 2.78
C LEU A 8 13.04 3.22 3.03
N SER A 9 12.63 3.38 4.30
CA SER A 9 11.52 4.28 4.67
C SER A 9 11.87 5.74 4.39
N VAL A 10 13.09 6.16 4.74
CA VAL A 10 13.55 7.55 4.51
C VAL A 10 13.69 7.87 3.03
N LYS A 11 14.25 6.94 2.24
CA LYS A 11 14.33 7.09 0.77
C LYS A 11 12.94 7.25 0.16
N ALA A 12 12.00 6.40 0.56
CA ALA A 12 10.64 6.42 0.04
C ALA A 12 9.92 7.75 0.33
N ALA A 13 10.02 8.25 1.58
CA ALA A 13 9.40 9.53 1.95
C ALA A 13 9.94 10.69 1.11
N LEU A 14 11.25 10.75 0.89
CA LEU A 14 11.89 11.77 0.04
C LEU A 14 11.53 11.61 -1.44
N GLN A 15 11.38 10.38 -1.92
CA GLN A 15 11.11 10.08 -3.33
C GLN A 15 9.65 10.33 -3.71
N TYR A 16 8.71 9.80 -2.91
CA TYR A 16 7.28 9.81 -3.27
C TYR A 16 6.55 11.06 -2.79
N GLN A 17 7.11 11.80 -1.83
CA GLN A 17 6.59 13.10 -1.35
C GLN A 17 5.11 13.06 -0.93
N ARG A 18 4.67 11.93 -0.35
CA ARG A 18 3.30 11.75 0.15
C ARG A 18 3.12 12.26 1.59
N ARG A 19 4.16 12.88 2.14
CA ARG A 19 4.21 13.49 3.47
C ARG A 19 5.26 14.59 3.51
N SER A 20 5.17 15.49 4.48
CA SER A 20 6.26 16.40 4.77
C SER A 20 7.42 15.65 5.44
N VAL A 21 8.65 15.95 5.06
CA VAL A 21 9.86 15.51 5.76
C VAL A 21 10.48 16.75 6.39
N GLU A 22 10.47 16.80 7.73
CA GLU A 22 10.95 17.97 8.47
C GLU A 22 12.48 17.97 8.58
N LYS A 23 13.04 16.79 8.91
CA LYS A 23 14.48 16.56 8.92
C LYS A 23 14.82 15.08 8.83
N VAL A 24 16.06 14.81 8.40
CA VAL A 24 16.66 13.46 8.42
C VAL A 24 17.85 13.48 9.38
N CYS A 25 17.91 12.51 10.29
CA CYS A 25 18.98 12.39 11.28
C CYS A 25 19.75 11.09 11.07
N ILE A 26 21.08 11.19 11.07
CA ILE A 26 22.00 10.05 11.01
C ILE A 26 22.84 9.98 12.28
N ASP A 27 23.05 8.79 12.78
CA ASP A 27 23.99 8.49 13.86
C ASP A 27 25.41 8.95 13.47
N GLN A 28 25.96 9.88 14.23
CA GLN A 28 27.27 10.49 13.97
C GLN A 28 28.44 9.50 14.02
N THR A 29 28.25 8.31 14.64
CA THR A 29 29.26 7.26 14.70
C THR A 29 29.27 6.37 13.44
N LYS A 30 28.27 6.48 12.59
CA LYS A 30 28.16 5.68 11.36
C LYS A 30 29.01 6.26 10.22
N ALA A 31 29.69 5.38 9.52
CA ALA A 31 30.35 5.76 8.27
C ALA A 31 29.32 6.13 7.18
N MET A 32 29.69 7.06 6.32
CA MET A 32 28.88 7.41 5.16
C MET A 32 28.89 6.29 4.13
N THR A 33 27.78 5.56 4.06
CA THR A 33 27.58 4.52 3.04
C THR A 33 27.06 5.13 1.73
N PRO A 34 27.10 4.41 0.60
CA PRO A 34 26.45 4.86 -0.65
C PRO A 34 24.98 5.26 -0.46
N ASP A 35 24.25 4.50 0.37
CA ASP A 35 22.85 4.80 0.71
C ASP A 35 22.70 6.12 1.47
N PHE A 36 23.53 6.37 2.47
CA PHE A 36 23.50 7.61 3.24
C PHE A 36 23.87 8.81 2.39
N SER A 37 24.88 8.67 1.53
CA SER A 37 25.28 9.71 0.58
C SER A 37 24.17 10.01 -0.45
N TYR A 38 23.44 8.97 -0.89
CA TYR A 38 22.27 9.17 -1.74
C TYR A 38 21.17 9.94 -1.01
N ILE A 39 20.82 9.55 0.22
CA ILE A 39 19.80 10.20 1.03
C ILE A 39 20.18 11.67 1.30
N GLN A 40 21.44 11.94 1.66
CA GLN A 40 21.92 13.30 1.86
C GLN A 40 21.67 14.17 0.62
N ARG A 41 22.05 13.69 -0.58
CA ARG A 41 21.80 14.41 -1.84
C ARG A 41 20.30 14.63 -2.12
N GLN A 42 19.42 13.66 -1.74
CA GLN A 42 17.97 13.86 -1.87
C GLN A 42 17.46 14.92 -0.89
N CYS A 43 17.99 14.95 0.33
CA CYS A 43 17.67 15.99 1.31
C CYS A 43 18.08 17.38 0.80
N GLU A 44 19.28 17.52 0.25
CA GLU A 44 19.77 18.78 -0.36
C GLU A 44 18.83 19.26 -1.47
N LYS A 45 18.42 18.37 -2.39
CA LYS A 45 17.48 18.68 -3.48
C LYS A 45 16.11 19.11 -2.95
N ALA A 46 15.61 18.43 -1.92
CA ALA A 46 14.32 18.70 -1.30
C ALA A 46 14.37 19.86 -0.28
N LYS A 47 15.54 20.43 -0.01
CA LYS A 47 15.77 21.45 1.05
C LYS A 47 15.39 20.96 2.44
N VAL A 48 15.58 19.66 2.70
CA VAL A 48 15.35 19.01 3.99
C VAL A 48 16.65 18.99 4.78
N PRO A 49 16.67 19.44 6.05
CA PRO A 49 17.86 19.35 6.90
C PRO A 49 18.35 17.90 7.06
N PHE A 50 19.66 17.69 6.91
CA PHE A 50 20.32 16.41 7.14
C PHE A 50 21.33 16.59 8.27
N GLU A 51 21.06 15.99 9.44
CA GLU A 51 21.79 16.25 10.67
C GLU A 51 22.50 14.99 11.19
N LYS A 52 23.74 15.17 11.69
CA LYS A 52 24.44 14.14 12.47
C LYS A 52 24.07 14.31 13.94
N VAL A 53 23.56 13.23 14.55
CA VAL A 53 23.08 13.23 15.92
C VAL A 53 23.73 12.13 16.74
N SER A 54 23.60 12.19 18.08
CA SER A 54 24.09 11.12 18.95
C SER A 54 23.28 9.84 18.79
N PRO A 55 23.87 8.65 19.01
CA PRO A 55 23.14 7.39 19.03
C PRO A 55 21.97 7.37 20.03
N SER A 56 22.15 8.05 21.18
CA SER A 56 21.11 8.17 22.22
C SER A 56 19.89 8.94 21.72
N PHE A 57 20.08 10.03 20.94
CA PHE A 57 18.97 10.77 20.34
C PHE A 57 18.10 9.88 19.43
N ILE A 58 18.74 9.04 18.60
CA ILE A 58 18.00 8.11 17.74
C ILE A 58 17.27 7.04 18.59
N ALA A 59 17.96 6.50 19.60
CA ALA A 59 17.40 5.45 20.46
C ALA A 59 16.17 5.90 21.26
N GLU A 60 16.14 7.19 21.66
CA GLU A 60 14.98 7.78 22.36
C GLU A 60 13.75 7.93 21.47
N LEU A 61 13.94 8.10 20.15
CA LEU A 61 12.87 8.31 19.19
C LEU A 61 12.40 7.03 18.49
N THR A 62 13.16 5.94 18.57
CA THR A 62 12.88 4.70 17.83
C THR A 62 12.39 3.59 18.73
N VAL A 63 11.47 2.77 18.19
CA VAL A 63 11.00 1.57 18.89
C VAL A 63 11.80 0.33 18.45
N ALA A 64 12.27 0.31 17.22
CA ALA A 64 12.98 -0.85 16.67
C ALA A 64 14.49 -0.68 16.70
N LYS A 65 15.19 -1.79 16.98
CA LYS A 65 16.67 -1.82 16.92
C LYS A 65 17.23 -1.85 15.49
N SER A 66 16.38 -2.02 14.47
CA SER A 66 16.78 -2.24 13.07
C SER A 66 16.80 -0.96 12.21
N HIS A 67 16.86 0.23 12.83
CA HIS A 67 16.87 1.52 12.11
C HIS A 67 18.19 1.83 11.37
N GLY A 68 19.24 1.04 11.61
CA GLY A 68 20.55 1.23 10.95
C GLY A 68 21.25 2.56 11.27
N GLY A 69 20.79 3.31 12.26
CA GLY A 69 21.31 4.63 12.62
C GLY A 69 20.81 5.77 11.73
N LEU A 70 19.67 5.59 11.07
CA LEU A 70 19.04 6.61 10.23
C LEU A 70 17.55 6.71 10.51
N ILE A 71 17.08 7.94 10.74
CA ILE A 71 15.65 8.23 10.91
C ILE A 71 15.26 9.49 10.16
N ALA A 72 13.97 9.66 9.88
CA ALA A 72 13.38 10.92 9.43
C ALA A 72 12.20 11.31 10.33
N LEU A 73 12.14 12.61 10.65
CA LEU A 73 11.00 13.21 11.33
C LEU A 73 10.06 13.74 10.25
N CYS A 74 8.82 13.26 10.27
CA CYS A 74 7.86 13.49 9.19
C CYS A 74 6.47 13.87 9.73
N GLY A 75 5.67 14.51 8.89
CA GLY A 75 4.24 14.56 9.05
C GLY A 75 3.58 13.23 8.71
N SER A 76 2.29 13.09 9.04
CA SER A 76 1.47 11.96 8.62
C SER A 76 1.35 11.92 7.10
N ARG A 77 1.11 10.72 6.58
CA ARG A 77 0.84 10.53 5.16
C ARG A 77 -0.42 11.27 4.74
N ILE A 78 -0.37 11.93 3.58
CA ILE A 78 -1.49 12.63 2.97
C ILE A 78 -2.30 11.65 2.13
N ALA A 79 -3.58 11.47 2.49
CA ALA A 79 -4.52 10.74 1.66
C ALA A 79 -4.92 11.56 0.42
N GLN A 80 -5.23 10.87 -0.67
CA GLN A 80 -5.60 11.48 -1.93
C GLN A 80 -7.13 11.44 -2.11
N PRO A 81 -7.73 12.38 -2.83
CA PRO A 81 -9.13 12.27 -3.21
C PRO A 81 -9.34 11.15 -4.23
N GLU A 82 -10.50 10.50 -4.21
CA GLU A 82 -10.83 9.42 -5.16
C GLU A 82 -10.83 9.86 -6.63
N THR A 83 -10.99 11.16 -6.87
CA THR A 83 -10.94 11.74 -8.22
C THR A 83 -9.59 11.53 -8.93
N GLU A 84 -8.49 11.37 -8.17
CA GLU A 84 -7.18 11.04 -8.76
C GLU A 84 -7.18 9.66 -9.44
N LEU A 85 -8.03 8.73 -9.00
CA LEU A 85 -8.13 7.40 -9.57
C LEU A 85 -9.01 7.36 -10.83
N ILE A 86 -10.01 8.26 -10.94
CA ILE A 86 -10.99 8.24 -12.02
C ILE A 86 -10.36 8.52 -13.39
N GLY A 87 -9.41 9.47 -13.44
CA GLY A 87 -8.76 9.90 -14.69
C GLY A 87 -7.77 8.90 -15.32
N LEU A 88 -7.44 7.81 -14.61
CA LEU A 88 -6.46 6.83 -15.09
C LEU A 88 -7.01 5.99 -16.24
N LYS A 89 -6.10 5.62 -17.18
CA LYS A 89 -6.42 4.68 -18.26
C LYS A 89 -6.21 3.25 -17.77
N LYS A 90 -7.24 2.40 -17.85
CA LYS A 90 -7.17 0.98 -17.49
C LYS A 90 -6.40 0.68 -16.17
N PRO A 91 -6.66 1.39 -15.06
CA PRO A 91 -5.97 1.14 -13.80
C PRO A 91 -6.41 -0.17 -13.16
N LEU A 92 -5.51 -0.71 -12.32
CA LEU A 92 -5.85 -1.69 -11.29
C LEU A 92 -5.78 -0.98 -9.94
N VAL A 93 -6.90 -0.85 -9.27
CA VAL A 93 -7.00 -0.26 -7.92
C VAL A 93 -7.45 -1.35 -6.95
N LEU A 94 -6.84 -1.41 -5.76
CA LEU A 94 -7.30 -2.29 -4.70
C LEU A 94 -8.25 -1.55 -3.76
N LEU A 95 -9.36 -2.21 -3.41
CA LEU A 95 -10.17 -1.86 -2.26
C LEU A 95 -9.85 -2.85 -1.14
N ILE A 96 -9.32 -2.35 -0.03
CA ILE A 96 -8.94 -3.17 1.13
C ILE A 96 -9.89 -2.86 2.29
N GLU A 97 -10.60 -3.88 2.76
CA GLU A 97 -11.51 -3.75 3.90
C GLU A 97 -11.22 -4.84 4.95
N GLY A 98 -11.23 -4.48 6.23
CA GLY A 98 -11.10 -5.44 7.33
C GLY A 98 -9.70 -6.01 7.56
N VAL A 99 -8.66 -5.48 6.94
CA VAL A 99 -7.25 -5.78 7.23
C VAL A 99 -6.76 -4.78 8.28
N GLU A 100 -6.76 -5.16 9.53
CA GLU A 100 -6.48 -4.26 10.64
C GLU A 100 -5.00 -4.27 11.05
N ASP A 101 -4.35 -5.43 10.99
CA ASP A 101 -2.95 -5.55 11.36
C ASP A 101 -2.04 -4.73 10.43
N PRO A 102 -1.28 -3.75 10.97
CA PRO A 102 -0.44 -2.87 10.15
C PRO A 102 0.72 -3.61 9.46
N PHE A 103 1.15 -4.74 9.98
CA PHE A 103 2.18 -5.54 9.34
C PHE A 103 1.64 -6.19 8.05
N ASN A 104 0.48 -6.84 8.12
CA ASN A 104 -0.20 -7.42 6.97
C ASN A 104 -0.57 -6.35 5.94
N LEU A 105 -1.11 -5.22 6.41
CA LEU A 105 -1.45 -4.11 5.52
C LEU A 105 -0.21 -3.58 4.78
N GLY A 106 0.92 -3.40 5.48
CA GLY A 106 2.18 -3.00 4.84
C GLY A 106 2.69 -4.02 3.82
N GLN A 107 2.53 -5.32 4.07
CA GLN A 107 2.85 -6.37 3.09
C GLN A 107 1.96 -6.28 1.84
N ILE A 108 0.67 -5.96 2.01
CA ILE A 108 -0.25 -5.71 0.89
C ILE A 108 0.22 -4.51 0.06
N PHE A 109 0.55 -3.38 0.69
CA PHE A 109 1.09 -2.21 -0.02
C PHE A 109 2.36 -2.53 -0.79
N ARG A 110 3.27 -3.31 -0.18
CA ARG A 110 4.50 -3.75 -0.83
C ARG A 110 4.22 -4.58 -2.08
N THR A 111 3.38 -5.58 -1.94
CA THR A 111 3.00 -6.47 -3.04
C THR A 111 2.29 -5.71 -4.16
N ALA A 112 1.31 -4.88 -3.80
CA ALA A 112 0.55 -4.06 -4.74
C ALA A 112 1.46 -3.13 -5.55
N ALA A 113 2.37 -2.40 -4.90
CA ALA A 113 3.30 -1.50 -5.57
C ALA A 113 4.23 -2.25 -6.55
N ILE A 114 4.76 -3.42 -6.15
CA ILE A 114 5.63 -4.24 -7.01
C ILE A 114 4.85 -4.82 -8.19
N ALA A 115 3.58 -5.19 -7.98
CA ALA A 115 2.72 -5.73 -9.03
C ALA A 115 2.13 -4.66 -9.97
N GLY A 116 2.44 -3.37 -9.76
CA GLY A 116 1.99 -2.29 -10.63
C GLY A 116 0.53 -1.90 -10.42
N VAL A 117 0.03 -2.01 -9.18
CA VAL A 117 -1.26 -1.46 -8.79
C VAL A 117 -1.19 0.07 -8.80
N ASP A 118 -2.24 0.72 -9.27
CA ASP A 118 -2.27 2.17 -9.49
C ASP A 118 -2.78 2.98 -8.28
N GLY A 119 -3.37 2.32 -7.28
CA GLY A 119 -3.84 2.96 -6.05
C GLY A 119 -4.55 2.00 -5.10
N ILE A 120 -4.74 2.46 -3.87
CA ILE A 120 -5.45 1.70 -2.83
C ILE A 120 -6.56 2.56 -2.23
N VAL A 121 -7.75 1.97 -2.09
CA VAL A 121 -8.91 2.51 -1.37
C VAL A 121 -9.12 1.70 -0.10
N MET A 122 -9.33 2.36 1.03
CA MET A 122 -9.70 1.70 2.28
C MET A 122 -10.58 2.61 3.14
N ALA A 123 -11.26 2.02 4.12
CA ALA A 123 -12.05 2.80 5.07
C ALA A 123 -11.16 3.80 5.83
N SER A 124 -11.70 5.01 6.03
CA SER A 124 -11.04 6.05 6.80
C SER A 124 -10.84 5.58 8.24
N ARG A 125 -9.60 5.60 8.69
CA ARG A 125 -9.21 5.32 10.07
C ARG A 125 -7.95 6.09 10.42
N ASP A 126 -7.70 6.27 11.70
CA ASP A 126 -6.44 6.82 12.16
C ASP A 126 -5.30 5.80 11.93
N LEU A 127 -4.35 6.17 11.10
CA LEU A 127 -3.15 5.38 10.81
C LEU A 127 -1.92 5.91 11.55
N HIS A 128 -2.02 7.02 12.30
CA HIS A 128 -0.88 7.73 12.87
C HIS A 128 0.07 6.81 13.64
N THR A 129 -0.47 6.00 14.56
CA THR A 129 0.34 5.07 15.37
C THR A 129 0.88 3.87 14.58
N ALA A 130 0.28 3.57 13.44
CA ALA A 130 0.65 2.44 12.58
C ALA A 130 1.66 2.80 11.48
N GLU A 131 1.82 4.09 11.15
CA GLU A 131 2.59 4.53 9.97
C GLU A 131 4.04 4.05 9.97
N THR A 132 4.72 4.06 11.12
CA THR A 132 6.09 3.55 11.23
C THR A 132 6.16 2.05 10.88
N THR A 133 5.19 1.26 11.36
CA THR A 133 5.10 -0.17 11.05
C THR A 133 4.75 -0.39 9.59
N LEU A 134 3.80 0.36 9.03
CA LEU A 134 3.41 0.31 7.61
C LEU A 134 4.61 0.62 6.69
N MET A 135 5.37 1.67 7.00
CA MET A 135 6.57 2.02 6.24
C MET A 135 7.63 0.93 6.29
N ARG A 136 7.86 0.33 7.47
CA ARG A 136 8.85 -0.73 7.63
C ARG A 136 8.42 -2.02 6.94
N SER A 137 7.21 -2.51 7.19
CA SER A 137 6.71 -3.77 6.63
C SER A 137 6.55 -3.71 5.11
N SER A 138 6.20 -2.54 4.56
CA SER A 138 6.15 -2.31 3.12
C SER A 138 7.52 -2.08 2.48
N GLY A 139 8.59 -1.91 3.26
CA GLY A 139 9.90 -1.49 2.74
C GLY A 139 9.87 -0.08 2.14
N GLY A 140 9.06 0.82 2.70
CA GLY A 140 8.83 2.19 2.23
C GLY A 140 7.72 2.32 1.18
N LEU A 141 7.26 1.22 0.59
CA LEU A 141 6.29 1.26 -0.52
C LEU A 141 4.86 1.65 -0.08
N PHE A 142 4.62 1.81 1.24
CA PHE A 142 3.41 2.45 1.73
C PHE A 142 3.24 3.86 1.14
N ASP A 143 4.30 4.62 0.92
CA ASP A 143 4.25 5.94 0.29
C ASP A 143 4.26 5.91 -1.26
N ALA A 144 4.46 4.74 -1.89
CA ALA A 144 4.58 4.65 -3.34
C ALA A 144 3.25 4.83 -4.08
N LEU A 145 2.16 4.28 -3.53
CA LEU A 145 0.86 4.25 -4.20
C LEU A 145 -0.05 5.39 -3.71
N PRO A 146 -0.92 5.95 -4.54
CA PRO A 146 -2.04 6.75 -4.07
C PRO A 146 -2.89 5.99 -3.05
N LEU A 147 -3.29 6.66 -1.96
CA LEU A 147 -4.16 6.10 -0.92
C LEU A 147 -5.38 6.98 -0.76
N VAL A 148 -6.55 6.41 -1.00
CA VAL A 148 -7.85 7.03 -0.71
C VAL A 148 -8.38 6.47 0.61
N LEU A 149 -8.64 7.36 1.58
CA LEU A 149 -9.29 7.05 2.84
C LEU A 149 -10.76 7.46 2.75
N SER A 150 -11.63 6.49 2.50
CA SER A 150 -13.06 6.69 2.29
C SER A 150 -13.82 6.71 3.61
N LYS A 151 -14.71 7.66 3.78
CA LYS A 151 -15.68 7.70 4.90
C LYS A 151 -16.83 6.72 4.69
N ASP A 152 -17.15 6.43 3.42
CA ASP A 152 -18.17 5.47 3.00
C ASP A 152 -17.64 4.68 1.80
N LEU A 153 -17.20 3.44 2.04
CA LEU A 153 -16.65 2.59 0.99
C LEU A 153 -17.67 2.27 -0.10
N ALA A 154 -18.95 2.08 0.26
CA ALA A 154 -19.98 1.79 -0.74
C ALA A 154 -20.18 2.99 -1.68
N GLN A 155 -20.22 4.20 -1.16
CA GLN A 155 -20.29 5.42 -1.97
C GLN A 155 -19.06 5.57 -2.87
N THR A 156 -17.86 5.30 -2.34
CA THR A 156 -16.62 5.35 -3.15
C THR A 156 -16.62 4.30 -4.26
N VAL A 157 -17.10 3.08 -4.01
CA VAL A 157 -17.27 2.05 -5.04
C VAL A 157 -18.18 2.56 -6.16
N GLN A 158 -19.37 3.10 -5.81
CA GLN A 158 -20.31 3.65 -6.80
C GLN A 158 -19.69 4.80 -7.61
N THR A 159 -18.94 5.69 -6.96
CA THR A 159 -18.23 6.79 -7.64
C THR A 159 -17.20 6.25 -8.63
N LEU A 160 -16.44 5.23 -8.26
CA LEU A 160 -15.46 4.62 -9.16
C LEU A 160 -16.16 3.84 -10.30
N GLN A 161 -17.26 3.13 -10.04
CA GLN A 161 -18.05 2.47 -11.08
C GLN A 161 -18.61 3.46 -12.08
N ALA A 162 -19.14 4.61 -11.62
CA ALA A 162 -19.55 5.71 -12.49
C ALA A 162 -18.38 6.27 -13.32
N GLY A 163 -17.16 6.20 -12.78
CA GLY A 163 -15.91 6.51 -13.48
C GLY A 163 -15.42 5.41 -14.41
N GLY A 164 -16.21 4.35 -14.65
CA GLY A 164 -15.93 3.26 -15.58
C GLY A 164 -15.14 2.09 -14.98
N TYR A 165 -14.97 2.02 -13.66
CA TYR A 165 -14.38 0.84 -13.02
C TYR A 165 -15.38 -0.32 -13.00
N ARG A 166 -14.86 -1.52 -13.26
CA ARG A 166 -15.55 -2.77 -12.95
C ARG A 166 -15.11 -3.23 -11.56
N PHE A 167 -16.06 -3.39 -10.65
CA PHE A 167 -15.77 -3.84 -9.29
C PHE A 167 -15.78 -5.36 -9.21
N ALA A 168 -14.60 -5.95 -9.09
CA ALA A 168 -14.38 -7.38 -8.90
C ALA A 168 -14.07 -7.66 -7.43
N ALA A 169 -14.92 -8.42 -6.75
CA ALA A 169 -14.67 -8.84 -5.37
C ALA A 169 -13.90 -10.18 -5.35
N ALA A 170 -12.78 -10.22 -4.62
CA ALA A 170 -12.13 -11.50 -4.30
C ALA A 170 -13.01 -12.26 -3.30
N TYR A 171 -13.98 -13.00 -3.84
CA TYR A 171 -15.02 -13.66 -3.08
C TYR A 171 -15.29 -15.06 -3.59
N ARG A 172 -15.34 -16.03 -2.67
CA ARG A 172 -15.43 -17.43 -2.98
C ARG A 172 -16.90 -17.90 -2.94
N GLU A 173 -17.53 -17.89 -4.09
CA GLU A 173 -18.88 -18.42 -4.28
C GLU A 173 -18.92 -19.38 -5.48
N ALA A 174 -20.04 -20.08 -5.67
CA ALA A 174 -20.14 -21.16 -6.64
C ALA A 174 -19.93 -20.68 -8.09
N ASP A 175 -20.52 -19.55 -8.44
CA ASP A 175 -20.50 -18.91 -9.76
C ASP A 175 -19.38 -17.89 -9.94
N ALA A 176 -18.47 -17.76 -8.97
CA ALA A 176 -17.32 -16.88 -9.10
C ALA A 176 -16.40 -17.31 -10.25
N ILE A 177 -15.91 -16.34 -11.00
CA ILE A 177 -14.97 -16.52 -12.11
C ILE A 177 -13.60 -16.93 -11.53
N ASP A 178 -12.96 -17.95 -12.14
CA ASP A 178 -11.59 -18.26 -11.76
C ASP A 178 -10.66 -17.08 -12.12
N TYR A 179 -9.71 -16.76 -11.24
CA TYR A 179 -8.81 -15.62 -11.43
C TYR A 179 -7.97 -15.72 -12.72
N LEU A 180 -7.75 -16.93 -13.21
CA LEU A 180 -7.04 -17.16 -14.48
C LEU A 180 -7.87 -16.79 -15.71
N ASP A 181 -9.21 -16.85 -15.59
CA ASP A 181 -10.17 -16.56 -16.66
C ASP A 181 -10.70 -15.12 -16.59
N TYR A 182 -10.50 -14.42 -15.46
CA TYR A 182 -10.93 -13.03 -15.31
C TYR A 182 -10.05 -12.06 -16.09
N ASP A 183 -10.66 -11.11 -16.83
CA ASP A 183 -9.91 -10.09 -17.60
C ASP A 183 -9.50 -8.91 -16.72
N PHE A 184 -8.28 -8.95 -16.20
CA PHE A 184 -7.67 -7.85 -15.45
C PHE A 184 -7.12 -6.72 -16.33
N THR A 185 -7.21 -6.77 -17.64
CA THR A 185 -6.67 -5.73 -18.52
C THR A 185 -7.58 -4.50 -18.65
N GLN A 186 -8.77 -4.57 -18.06
CA GLN A 186 -9.75 -3.49 -18.01
C GLN A 186 -9.43 -2.51 -16.87
N LYS A 187 -10.31 -1.54 -16.66
CA LYS A 187 -10.31 -0.63 -15.53
C LYS A 187 -10.97 -1.33 -14.34
N VAL A 188 -10.15 -1.89 -13.43
CA VAL A 188 -10.60 -2.79 -12.36
C VAL A 188 -10.40 -2.18 -10.99
N LEU A 189 -11.47 -2.21 -10.18
CA LEU A 189 -11.42 -2.08 -8.72
C LEU A 189 -11.48 -3.49 -8.14
N LEU A 190 -10.39 -3.99 -7.55
CA LEU A 190 -10.31 -5.32 -6.98
C LEU A 190 -10.50 -5.27 -5.47
N GLY A 191 -11.59 -5.81 -4.97
CA GLY A 191 -11.92 -5.85 -3.54
C GLY A 191 -11.26 -7.03 -2.83
N ILE A 192 -10.46 -6.75 -1.81
CA ILE A 192 -9.82 -7.74 -0.93
C ILE A 192 -10.35 -7.54 0.49
N GLY A 193 -11.04 -8.53 1.00
CA GLY A 193 -11.54 -8.53 2.37
C GLY A 193 -10.53 -9.10 3.38
N GLY A 194 -10.64 -8.69 4.63
CA GLY A 194 -9.87 -9.27 5.74
C GLY A 194 -10.32 -10.67 6.10
N GLU A 195 -9.48 -11.41 6.82
CA GLU A 195 -9.66 -12.83 7.13
C GLU A 195 -10.91 -13.14 7.95
N MET A 196 -11.29 -12.25 8.87
CA MET A 196 -12.38 -12.50 9.83
C MET A 196 -13.78 -12.24 9.24
N ARG A 197 -13.95 -11.18 8.46
CA ARG A 197 -15.25 -10.69 8.00
C ARG A 197 -15.38 -10.57 6.50
N GLY A 198 -14.27 -10.65 5.76
CA GLY A 198 -14.27 -10.37 4.33
C GLY A 198 -14.63 -8.92 4.00
N LEU A 199 -15.24 -8.70 2.86
CA LEU A 199 -15.86 -7.43 2.50
C LEU A 199 -17.22 -7.31 3.22
N SER A 200 -17.60 -6.10 3.63
CA SER A 200 -18.91 -5.85 4.22
C SER A 200 -20.04 -6.08 3.22
N ALA A 201 -21.23 -6.45 3.71
CA ALA A 201 -22.35 -6.83 2.86
C ALA A 201 -22.80 -5.72 1.89
N ASN A 202 -22.75 -4.44 2.34
CA ASN A 202 -23.07 -3.28 1.52
C ASN A 202 -22.04 -3.03 0.40
N VAL A 203 -20.76 -3.27 0.66
CA VAL A 203 -19.70 -3.18 -0.36
C VAL A 203 -19.81 -4.37 -1.32
N LEU A 204 -19.95 -5.58 -0.79
CA LEU A 204 -20.05 -6.81 -1.58
C LEU A 204 -21.28 -6.82 -2.52
N ALA A 205 -22.39 -6.21 -2.10
CA ALA A 205 -23.61 -6.09 -2.92
C ALA A 205 -23.41 -5.24 -4.20
N LEU A 206 -22.38 -4.40 -4.24
CA LEU A 206 -22.07 -3.54 -5.40
C LEU A 206 -21.15 -4.21 -6.43
N ARG A 207 -20.67 -5.43 -6.16
CA ARG A 207 -19.78 -6.11 -7.10
C ARG A 207 -20.42 -6.35 -8.44
N ASP A 208 -19.67 -6.12 -9.49
CA ASP A 208 -20.02 -6.53 -10.86
C ASP A 208 -19.66 -8.00 -11.08
N ASP A 209 -18.55 -8.46 -10.45
CA ASP A 209 -18.06 -9.83 -10.57
C ASP A 209 -17.54 -10.36 -9.22
N SER A 210 -17.61 -11.65 -9.04
CA SER A 210 -16.87 -12.38 -8.02
C SER A 210 -15.71 -13.11 -8.67
N VAL A 211 -14.51 -12.99 -8.10
CA VAL A 211 -13.29 -13.63 -8.58
C VAL A 211 -12.75 -14.55 -7.49
N LYS A 212 -12.50 -15.81 -7.83
CA LYS A 212 -11.94 -16.80 -6.90
C LYS A 212 -10.57 -17.29 -7.32
N ILE A 213 -9.75 -17.62 -6.34
CA ILE A 213 -8.54 -18.41 -6.52
C ILE A 213 -8.92 -19.86 -6.32
N THR A 214 -8.83 -20.68 -7.39
CA THR A 214 -9.10 -22.10 -7.32
C THR A 214 -7.82 -22.85 -6.97
N TYR A 215 -7.89 -23.72 -5.99
CA TYR A 215 -6.81 -24.62 -5.62
C TYR A 215 -7.35 -26.04 -5.46
N PRO A 216 -6.57 -27.08 -5.90
CA PRO A 216 -7.01 -28.48 -5.96
C PRO A 216 -6.95 -29.10 -4.56
N THR A 217 -7.78 -28.65 -3.65
CA THR A 217 -7.75 -29.13 -2.28
C THR A 217 -9.12 -29.24 -1.67
N SER A 218 -9.31 -30.24 -0.82
CA SER A 218 -10.45 -30.37 0.07
C SER A 218 -10.31 -29.48 1.34
N ILE A 219 -9.18 -28.75 1.45
CA ILE A 219 -8.92 -27.85 2.57
C ILE A 219 -9.93 -26.71 2.55
N LYS A 220 -10.61 -26.50 3.68
CA LYS A 220 -11.64 -25.45 3.82
C LYS A 220 -11.10 -24.08 4.19
N VAL A 221 -9.78 -23.96 4.41
CA VAL A 221 -9.13 -22.70 4.78
C VAL A 221 -8.82 -21.92 3.52
N ALA A 222 -9.14 -20.62 3.53
CA ALA A 222 -8.79 -19.69 2.46
C ALA A 222 -7.35 -19.16 2.62
N LEU A 223 -6.78 -18.63 1.55
CA LEU A 223 -5.58 -17.81 1.63
C LEU A 223 -5.87 -16.56 2.48
N ASN A 224 -4.86 -16.11 3.24
CA ASN A 224 -4.96 -14.82 3.91
C ASN A 224 -4.96 -13.65 2.90
N ALA A 225 -5.35 -12.45 3.36
CA ALA A 225 -5.47 -11.28 2.51
C ALA A 225 -4.15 -10.91 1.78
N VAL A 226 -3.00 -11.10 2.44
CA VAL A 226 -1.67 -10.83 1.85
C VAL A 226 -1.38 -11.77 0.69
N SER A 227 -1.58 -13.08 0.90
CA SER A 227 -1.34 -14.10 -0.12
C SER A 227 -2.33 -13.98 -1.28
N ALA A 228 -3.62 -13.75 -0.99
CA ALA A 228 -4.63 -13.53 -2.02
C ALA A 228 -4.31 -12.29 -2.87
N THR A 229 -3.89 -11.19 -2.24
CA THR A 229 -3.43 -10.00 -2.96
C THR A 229 -2.27 -10.33 -3.89
N ALA A 230 -1.27 -11.09 -3.42
CA ALA A 230 -0.12 -11.46 -4.26
C ALA A 230 -0.55 -12.25 -5.50
N VAL A 231 -1.36 -13.29 -5.33
CA VAL A 231 -1.81 -14.12 -6.45
C VAL A 231 -2.58 -13.29 -7.49
N LEU A 232 -3.58 -12.52 -7.05
CA LEU A 232 -4.46 -11.78 -7.94
C LEU A 232 -3.74 -10.62 -8.65
N THR A 233 -2.91 -9.86 -7.93
CA THR A 233 -2.21 -8.72 -8.53
C THR A 233 -1.09 -9.14 -9.48
N PHE A 234 -0.39 -10.26 -9.22
CA PHE A 234 0.61 -10.77 -10.14
C PHE A 234 0.00 -11.44 -11.38
N GLU A 235 -1.17 -12.04 -11.28
CA GLU A 235 -1.92 -12.47 -12.46
C GLU A 235 -2.36 -11.25 -13.30
N ALA A 236 -2.87 -10.21 -12.68
CA ALA A 236 -3.18 -8.96 -13.36
C ALA A 236 -1.94 -8.38 -14.06
N LEU A 237 -0.78 -8.36 -13.39
CA LEU A 237 0.49 -7.93 -13.97
C LEU A 237 0.87 -8.79 -15.19
N ARG A 238 0.74 -10.12 -15.10
CA ARG A 238 1.01 -11.03 -16.21
C ARG A 238 0.15 -10.69 -17.43
N GLN A 239 -1.16 -10.53 -17.23
CA GLN A 239 -2.10 -10.21 -18.33
C GLN A 239 -1.79 -8.86 -18.97
N ARG A 240 -1.47 -7.84 -18.16
CA ARG A 240 -1.17 -6.47 -18.62
C ARG A 240 0.15 -6.36 -19.37
N ARG A 241 1.12 -7.25 -19.09
CA ARG A 241 2.40 -7.32 -19.82
C ARG A 241 2.26 -7.99 -21.20
N THR A 242 1.36 -8.96 -21.33
CA THR A 242 1.16 -9.72 -22.56
C THR A 242 0.25 -9.02 -23.56
N LYS A 243 -0.58 -8.09 -23.08
CA LYS A 243 -1.39 -7.20 -23.91
C LYS A 243 -0.89 -5.76 -23.72
N PRO A 244 0.00 -5.25 -24.61
CA PRO A 244 0.46 -3.86 -24.50
C PRO A 244 -0.73 -2.90 -24.54
N LEU A 245 -0.64 -1.87 -23.71
CA LEU A 245 -1.67 -0.83 -23.52
C LEU A 245 -1.91 -0.02 -24.81
#